data_bd809a7285fa87a39b1830b1abd3cc92
#
_entry.id   bd809a7285fa87a39b1830b1abd3cc92
#
_cell.length_a   1.000
_cell.length_b   1.000
_cell.length_c   1.000
_cell.angle_alpha   90.00
_cell.angle_beta   90.00
_cell.angle_gamma   90.00
#
_symmetry.space_group_name_H-M   'P 1'
#
loop_
_entity.id
_entity.type
_entity.pdbx_description
1 polymer ?
#
loop_
_entity_poly.entity_id
_entity_poly.type
_entity_poly.pdbx_seq_one_letter_code
_entity_poly.pdbx_strand_id
1 'polypeptide(L)'
;MPPLQIPRAHERALVRLADTALLPLRIGRPKARPDHVRRVLLLRLERIGDLLMVLDAIRDARDIWPEAEIDLAVGAWNADLAAMVPGITTRYTVSVPWLAREETAESWPALIQQGRAWRDRHYDIVVNFEPDIRSNFLAWLSGAPVRAGYSSGGGGAFLTSAAPYAASSHVSVNARALITRAAGSRTREPGLRAQPPGLVVPESARERARERLATVRRPLIGVHANGGRESKQWHLDRFASVARALAAETGASIVLTGSPADRPMVQQVEAQLEGTPVVNVAGALGLADLAALLAELDVLVTGDTGPMHLAGAVGTPVVALFGPADPARYGPVGSPSRVLRVSLPCSPCGLVRLPPARCRGHVPDCMNGIAVEAVVDATRALLHDTSGARAHARHA
;
A
#
# COMPACT_ATOMS: atom_id res chain seq x y z
N MET A 1 -13.59 22.48 13.99
CA MET A 1 -12.89 21.19 13.82
C MET A 1 -13.06 20.73 12.37
N PRO A 2 -12.03 20.20 11.71
CA PRO A 2 -12.19 19.68 10.35
C PRO A 2 -13.19 18.51 10.32
N PRO A 3 -13.83 18.22 9.18
CA PRO A 3 -14.77 17.12 9.07
C PRO A 3 -14.03 15.78 9.29
N LEU A 4 -14.59 14.93 10.17
CA LEU A 4 -14.05 13.60 10.42
C LEU A 4 -14.42 12.66 9.25
N GLN A 5 -13.42 11.98 8.73
CA GLN A 5 -13.56 10.98 7.64
C GLN A 5 -13.81 9.57 8.20
N ILE A 6 -14.72 9.45 9.16
CA ILE A 6 -15.10 8.19 9.81
C ILE A 6 -16.47 7.77 9.27
N PRO A 7 -16.62 6.56 8.67
CA PRO A 7 -17.88 6.14 8.04
C PRO A 7 -19.05 6.03 9.01
N ARG A 8 -18.82 5.48 10.21
CA ARG A 8 -19.89 5.20 11.19
C ARG A 8 -20.22 6.42 12.04
N ALA A 9 -21.51 6.77 12.10
CA ALA A 9 -21.99 7.97 12.82
C ALA A 9 -21.66 7.96 14.33
N HIS A 10 -21.86 6.80 15.00
CA HIS A 10 -21.55 6.64 16.42
C HIS A 10 -20.05 6.76 16.72
N GLU A 11 -19.20 6.20 15.88
CA GLU A 11 -17.73 6.34 16.01
C GLU A 11 -17.32 7.83 15.83
N ARG A 12 -17.93 8.53 14.85
CA ARG A 12 -17.70 9.98 14.70
C ARG A 12 -18.10 10.79 15.93
N ALA A 13 -19.22 10.42 16.55
CA ALA A 13 -19.68 11.09 17.78
C ALA A 13 -18.70 10.87 18.92
N LEU A 14 -18.27 9.62 19.15
CA LEU A 14 -17.29 9.28 20.18
C LEU A 14 -15.94 9.99 19.97
N VAL A 15 -15.44 10.00 18.74
CA VAL A 15 -14.18 10.70 18.42
C VAL A 15 -14.30 12.20 18.62
N ARG A 16 -15.44 12.83 18.27
CA ARG A 16 -15.67 14.25 18.54
C ARG A 16 -15.68 14.56 20.04
N LEU A 17 -16.31 13.69 20.82
CA LEU A 17 -16.33 13.83 22.29
C LEU A 17 -14.91 13.74 22.85
N ALA A 18 -14.15 12.74 22.42
CA ALA A 18 -12.75 12.57 22.80
C ALA A 18 -11.89 13.78 22.38
N ASP A 19 -12.03 14.26 21.14
CA ASP A 19 -11.30 15.44 20.65
C ASP A 19 -11.63 16.69 21.47
N THR A 20 -12.89 16.85 21.91
CA THR A 20 -13.31 17.98 22.78
C THR A 20 -12.68 17.86 24.16
N ALA A 21 -12.70 16.67 24.77
CA ALA A 21 -12.08 16.42 26.07
C ALA A 21 -10.55 16.60 26.04
N LEU A 22 -9.92 16.38 24.90
CA LEU A 22 -8.48 16.51 24.70
C LEU A 22 -8.02 17.94 24.35
N LEU A 23 -8.95 18.90 24.17
CA LEU A 23 -8.60 20.30 23.84
C LEU A 23 -7.59 20.93 24.83
N PRO A 24 -7.66 20.70 26.16
CA PRO A 24 -6.68 21.24 27.09
C PRO A 24 -5.23 20.83 26.80
N LEU A 25 -5.01 19.64 26.21
CA LEU A 25 -3.66 19.19 25.81
C LEU A 25 -3.02 20.07 24.72
N ARG A 26 -3.79 20.96 24.09
CA ARG A 26 -3.26 21.96 23.15
C ARG A 26 -2.54 23.11 23.84
N ILE A 27 -2.75 23.30 25.13
CA ILE A 27 -2.14 24.35 25.93
C ILE A 27 -0.70 23.93 26.26
N GLY A 28 0.29 24.82 26.06
CA GLY A 28 1.72 24.56 26.39
C GLY A 28 2.52 23.80 25.34
N ARG A 29 2.05 23.72 24.09
CA ARG A 29 2.83 23.08 23.00
C ARG A 29 4.13 23.84 22.72
N PRO A 30 5.26 23.13 22.54
CA PRO A 30 6.48 23.77 22.06
C PRO A 30 6.20 24.41 20.70
N LYS A 31 6.50 25.71 20.58
CA LYS A 31 6.33 26.47 19.33
C LYS A 31 7.55 26.40 18.42
N ALA A 32 8.71 26.06 19.00
CA ALA A 32 9.95 26.01 18.27
C ALA A 32 10.15 24.63 17.62
N ARG A 33 10.51 24.63 16.37
CA ARG A 33 11.03 23.46 15.70
C ARG A 33 12.50 23.32 16.03
N PRO A 34 13.06 22.11 16.09
CA PRO A 34 14.48 21.93 16.26
C PRO A 34 15.22 22.53 15.05
N ASP A 35 16.28 23.28 15.30
CA ASP A 35 17.14 23.86 14.26
C ASP A 35 17.88 22.76 13.48
N HIS A 36 18.20 21.66 14.17
CA HIS A 36 18.81 20.47 13.59
C HIS A 36 17.96 19.25 13.91
N VAL A 37 17.54 18.53 12.89
CA VAL A 37 16.79 17.29 13.01
C VAL A 37 17.79 16.12 13.00
N ARG A 38 17.87 15.40 14.11
CA ARG A 38 18.76 14.25 14.29
C ARG A 38 18.03 12.91 14.25
N ARG A 39 16.77 12.87 14.71
CA ARG A 39 15.98 11.64 14.80
C ARG A 39 14.54 11.85 14.38
N VAL A 40 14.12 11.03 13.44
CA VAL A 40 12.75 11.04 12.89
C VAL A 40 12.13 9.67 13.07
N LEU A 41 10.91 9.62 13.61
CA LEU A 41 10.09 8.39 13.65
C LEU A 41 8.94 8.51 12.66
N LEU A 42 8.81 7.53 11.77
CA LEU A 42 7.73 7.40 10.81
C LEU A 42 6.80 6.27 11.25
N LEU A 43 5.50 6.52 11.30
CA LEU A 43 4.48 5.57 11.73
C LEU A 43 3.57 5.20 10.55
N ARG A 44 3.53 3.90 10.19
CA ARG A 44 2.57 3.35 9.21
C ARG A 44 2.20 1.91 9.60
N LEU A 45 1.23 1.77 10.51
CA LEU A 45 0.85 0.49 11.12
C LEU A 45 -0.18 -0.30 10.30
N GLU A 46 -0.76 0.28 9.24
CA GLU A 46 -1.80 -0.32 8.39
C GLU A 46 -1.26 -1.44 7.49
N ARG A 47 -1.99 -1.81 6.44
CA ARG A 47 -1.70 -2.97 5.60
C ARG A 47 -0.53 -2.77 4.64
N ILE A 48 -0.11 -3.85 3.98
CA ILE A 48 1.00 -3.88 3.01
C ILE A 48 0.85 -2.79 1.95
N GLY A 49 -0.31 -2.70 1.30
CA GLY A 49 -0.59 -1.66 0.30
C GLY A 49 -0.46 -0.24 0.86
N ASP A 50 -0.86 -0.06 2.12
CA ASP A 50 -0.78 1.24 2.79
C ASP A 50 0.66 1.68 3.04
N LEU A 51 1.56 0.75 3.43
CA LEU A 51 2.99 1.03 3.58
C LEU A 51 3.62 1.32 2.21
N LEU A 52 3.29 0.55 1.18
CA LEU A 52 3.79 0.76 -0.18
C LEU A 52 3.43 2.15 -0.74
N MET A 53 2.24 2.65 -0.44
CA MET A 53 1.81 3.98 -0.88
C MET A 53 2.51 5.15 -0.18
N VAL A 54 3.23 4.94 0.91
CA VAL A 54 3.99 6.00 1.60
C VAL A 54 5.50 5.93 1.37
N LEU A 55 6.00 4.98 0.58
CA LEU A 55 7.44 4.83 0.31
C LEU A 55 8.07 6.08 -0.30
N ASP A 56 7.36 6.78 -1.18
CA ASP A 56 7.83 8.05 -1.73
C ASP A 56 7.97 9.14 -0.66
N ALA A 57 7.09 9.15 0.33
CA ALA A 57 7.18 10.06 1.46
C ALA A 57 8.37 9.70 2.38
N ILE A 58 8.67 8.41 2.54
CA ILE A 58 9.86 7.95 3.26
C ILE A 58 11.13 8.38 2.52
N ARG A 59 11.14 8.30 1.18
CA ARG A 59 12.24 8.81 0.36
C ARG A 59 12.39 10.32 0.54
N ASP A 60 11.30 11.09 0.47
CA ASP A 60 11.33 12.53 0.71
C ASP A 60 11.87 12.88 2.10
N ALA A 61 11.55 12.08 3.14
CA ALA A 61 12.09 12.28 4.48
C ALA A 61 13.61 12.12 4.51
N ARG A 62 14.16 11.11 3.82
CA ARG A 62 15.61 10.89 3.70
C ARG A 62 16.31 12.02 2.93
N ASP A 63 15.67 12.50 1.86
CA ASP A 63 16.21 13.59 1.04
C ASP A 63 16.22 14.92 1.81
N ILE A 64 15.21 15.15 2.66
CA ILE A 64 15.08 16.38 3.46
C ILE A 64 15.99 16.34 4.70
N TRP A 65 16.16 15.18 5.33
CA TRP A 65 16.96 15.00 6.55
C TRP A 65 18.08 13.95 6.34
N PRO A 66 19.06 14.22 5.46
CA PRO A 66 20.06 13.21 5.07
C PRO A 66 20.96 12.75 6.23
N GLU A 67 21.16 13.61 7.25
CA GLU A 67 21.98 13.32 8.44
C GLU A 67 21.18 12.71 9.60
N ALA A 68 19.85 12.60 9.47
CA ALA A 68 19.00 12.11 10.55
C ALA A 68 18.93 10.57 10.56
N GLU A 69 18.92 10.01 11.77
CA GLU A 69 18.45 8.64 11.98
C GLU A 69 16.94 8.60 11.71
N ILE A 70 16.51 7.80 10.72
CA ILE A 70 15.10 7.62 10.40
C ILE A 70 14.67 6.24 10.83
N ASP A 71 13.78 6.20 11.81
CA ASP A 71 13.16 4.97 12.31
C ASP A 71 11.77 4.81 11.74
N LEU A 72 11.36 3.55 11.50
CA LEU A 72 10.06 3.22 10.91
C LEU A 72 9.31 2.23 11.81
N ALA A 73 8.11 2.59 12.24
CA ALA A 73 7.21 1.69 12.95
C ALA A 73 6.09 1.20 12.01
N VAL A 74 5.93 -0.11 11.92
CA VAL A 74 4.97 -0.81 11.05
C VAL A 74 4.17 -1.86 11.81
N GLY A 75 3.03 -2.28 11.28
CA GLY A 75 2.35 -3.48 11.77
C GLY A 75 3.21 -4.73 11.55
N ALA A 76 3.11 -5.74 12.42
CA ALA A 76 3.95 -6.94 12.35
C ALA A 76 3.89 -7.65 10.99
N TRP A 77 2.74 -7.61 10.32
CA TRP A 77 2.56 -8.15 8.95
C TRP A 77 3.37 -7.41 7.87
N ASN A 78 3.96 -6.27 8.19
CA ASN A 78 4.80 -5.47 7.30
C ASN A 78 6.31 -5.61 7.63
N ALA A 79 6.71 -6.46 8.56
CA ALA A 79 8.11 -6.58 8.99
C ALA A 79 9.05 -6.85 7.82
N ASP A 80 8.74 -7.86 7.01
CA ASP A 80 9.54 -8.23 5.83
C ASP A 80 9.60 -7.10 4.78
N LEU A 81 8.46 -6.41 4.58
CA LEU A 81 8.42 -5.27 3.66
C LEU A 81 9.26 -4.10 4.19
N ALA A 82 9.16 -3.80 5.48
CA ALA A 82 9.96 -2.76 6.11
C ALA A 82 11.46 -3.04 6.03
N ALA A 83 11.87 -4.32 6.06
CA ALA A 83 13.26 -4.73 5.88
C ALA A 83 13.82 -4.33 4.50
N MET A 84 12.96 -4.26 3.48
CA MET A 84 13.32 -3.84 2.12
C MET A 84 13.30 -2.32 1.91
N VAL A 85 12.82 -1.53 2.87
CA VAL A 85 12.80 -0.06 2.77
C VAL A 85 14.19 0.48 3.05
N PRO A 86 14.84 1.16 2.08
CA PRO A 86 16.20 1.64 2.26
C PRO A 86 16.28 2.86 3.18
N GLY A 87 17.43 3.02 3.86
CA GLY A 87 17.75 4.20 4.68
C GLY A 87 16.93 4.31 5.96
N ILE A 88 16.42 3.20 6.47
CA ILE A 88 15.78 3.10 7.79
C ILE A 88 16.81 2.57 8.79
N THR A 89 17.02 3.33 9.86
CA THR A 89 17.98 3.00 10.91
C THR A 89 17.44 1.91 11.83
N THR A 90 16.26 2.12 12.40
CA THR A 90 15.59 1.13 13.26
C THR A 90 14.18 0.84 12.76
N ARG A 91 13.78 -0.42 12.80
CA ARG A 91 12.45 -0.87 12.44
C ARG A 91 11.74 -1.42 13.67
N TYR A 92 10.57 -0.87 13.97
CA TYR A 92 9.70 -1.36 15.04
C TYR A 92 8.50 -2.07 14.45
N THR A 93 8.18 -3.24 14.99
CA THR A 93 6.93 -3.93 14.70
C THR A 93 5.96 -3.71 15.85
N VAL A 94 4.76 -3.24 15.56
CA VAL A 94 3.73 -2.91 16.55
C VAL A 94 2.40 -3.54 16.11
N SER A 95 1.94 -4.52 16.88
CA SER A 95 0.70 -5.25 16.56
C SER A 95 -0.52 -4.62 17.22
N VAL A 96 -1.05 -3.58 16.57
CA VAL A 96 -2.18 -2.81 17.12
C VAL A 96 -3.52 -3.54 17.03
N PRO A 97 -4.32 -3.60 18.10
CA PRO A 97 -5.54 -4.42 18.16
C PRO A 97 -6.62 -4.01 17.15
N TRP A 98 -6.68 -2.76 16.75
CA TRP A 98 -7.68 -2.28 15.79
C TRP A 98 -7.36 -2.61 14.32
N LEU A 99 -6.19 -3.17 14.04
CA LEU A 99 -5.75 -3.60 12.71
C LEU A 99 -5.41 -5.09 12.66
N ALA A 100 -5.13 -5.72 13.80
CA ALA A 100 -4.84 -7.15 13.89
C ALA A 100 -6.04 -7.98 13.40
N ARG A 101 -5.75 -9.09 12.72
CA ARG A 101 -6.77 -10.05 12.27
C ARG A 101 -6.78 -11.33 13.10
N GLU A 102 -5.75 -11.54 13.92
CA GLU A 102 -5.50 -12.76 14.72
C GLU A 102 -5.12 -12.38 16.15
N GLU A 103 -4.96 -13.37 17.02
CA GLU A 103 -4.71 -13.24 18.46
C GLU A 103 -3.38 -12.56 18.85
N THR A 104 -2.60 -12.10 17.91
CA THR A 104 -1.28 -11.48 18.11
C THR A 104 -1.31 -9.99 18.42
N ALA A 105 -2.48 -9.44 18.74
CA ALA A 105 -2.60 -8.02 19.06
C ALA A 105 -1.95 -7.70 20.42
N GLU A 106 -1.15 -6.66 20.45
CA GLU A 106 -0.59 -6.14 21.70
C GLU A 106 -1.67 -5.52 22.59
N SER A 107 -1.51 -5.67 23.89
CA SER A 107 -2.39 -5.01 24.86
C SER A 107 -2.14 -3.49 24.91
N TRP A 108 -3.14 -2.72 25.33
CA TRP A 108 -2.96 -1.28 25.51
C TRP A 108 -1.79 -0.90 26.44
N PRO A 109 -1.54 -1.60 27.59
CA PRO A 109 -0.34 -1.34 28.38
C PRO A 109 0.97 -1.52 27.59
N ALA A 110 1.08 -2.57 26.77
CA ALA A 110 2.26 -2.80 25.92
C ALA A 110 2.44 -1.68 24.89
N LEU A 111 1.37 -1.23 24.23
CA LEU A 111 1.40 -0.10 23.29
C LEU A 111 1.81 1.21 23.97
N ILE A 112 1.32 1.45 25.20
CA ILE A 112 1.73 2.62 26.00
C ILE A 112 3.22 2.52 26.37
N GLN A 113 3.68 1.34 26.76
CA GLN A 113 5.10 1.09 27.06
C GLN A 113 5.97 1.34 25.83
N GLN A 114 5.55 0.82 24.65
CA GLN A 114 6.26 1.07 23.40
C GLN A 114 6.31 2.58 23.05
N GLY A 115 5.18 3.27 23.17
CA GLY A 115 5.13 4.71 22.93
C GLY A 115 6.01 5.51 23.90
N ARG A 116 6.13 5.05 25.16
CA ARG A 116 7.04 5.64 26.15
C ARG A 116 8.50 5.31 25.87
N ALA A 117 8.83 4.10 25.41
CA ALA A 117 10.19 3.72 25.01
C ALA A 117 10.68 4.59 23.84
N TRP A 118 9.80 5.03 22.96
CA TRP A 118 10.17 6.01 21.94
C TRP A 118 10.56 7.37 22.52
N ARG A 119 10.12 7.75 23.70
CA ARG A 119 10.54 9.00 24.37
C ARG A 119 12.02 8.98 24.74
N ASP A 120 12.54 7.83 25.11
CA ASP A 120 13.97 7.67 25.47
C ASP A 120 14.88 7.77 24.24
N ARG A 121 14.32 7.64 23.04
CA ARG A 121 15.01 7.88 21.77
C ARG A 121 15.14 9.36 21.42
N HIS A 122 14.43 10.26 22.11
CA HIS A 122 14.50 11.71 21.89
C HIS A 122 14.28 12.11 20.43
N TYR A 123 13.19 11.65 19.82
CA TYR A 123 12.83 12.04 18.46
C TYR A 123 12.54 13.53 18.35
N ASP A 124 13.12 14.18 17.34
CA ASP A 124 12.84 15.57 16.99
C ASP A 124 11.50 15.69 16.26
N ILE A 125 11.23 14.73 15.39
CA ILE A 125 10.02 14.68 14.56
C ILE A 125 9.42 13.28 14.62
N VAL A 126 8.09 13.24 14.78
CA VAL A 126 7.29 12.03 14.53
C VAL A 126 6.26 12.35 13.46
N VAL A 127 6.19 11.51 12.43
CA VAL A 127 5.21 11.62 11.35
C VAL A 127 4.29 10.41 11.38
N ASN A 128 3.01 10.63 11.63
CA ASN A 128 1.99 9.59 11.57
C ASN A 128 1.21 9.68 10.24
N PHE A 129 1.41 8.71 9.38
CA PHE A 129 0.73 8.64 8.08
C PHE A 129 -0.71 8.10 8.17
N GLU A 130 -1.18 7.75 9.36
CA GLU A 130 -2.54 7.24 9.57
C GLU A 130 -3.48 8.33 10.05
N PRO A 131 -4.65 8.49 9.43
CA PRO A 131 -5.71 9.36 9.96
C PRO A 131 -6.52 8.64 11.06
N ASP A 132 -5.88 8.35 12.20
CA ASP A 132 -6.50 7.62 13.31
C ASP A 132 -6.09 8.23 14.67
N ILE A 133 -7.08 8.46 15.55
CA ILE A 133 -6.87 9.03 16.88
C ILE A 133 -5.91 8.19 17.73
N ARG A 134 -5.93 6.85 17.59
CA ARG A 134 -5.12 5.90 18.38
C ARG A 134 -3.65 5.96 17.99
N SER A 135 -3.35 5.99 16.70
CA SER A 135 -1.98 6.17 16.21
C SER A 135 -1.45 7.58 16.47
N ASN A 136 -2.31 8.62 16.44
CA ASN A 136 -1.96 9.97 16.88
C ASN A 136 -1.62 10.00 18.38
N PHE A 137 -2.31 9.21 19.20
CA PHE A 137 -1.97 9.05 20.62
C PHE A 137 -0.60 8.38 20.81
N LEU A 138 -0.29 7.32 20.05
CA LEU A 138 1.05 6.69 20.09
C LEU A 138 2.15 7.69 19.70
N ALA A 139 1.92 8.50 18.68
CA ALA A 139 2.83 9.57 18.29
C ALA A 139 3.03 10.60 19.44
N TRP A 140 1.98 10.92 20.19
CA TRP A 140 2.05 11.82 21.34
C TRP A 140 2.88 11.26 22.49
N LEU A 141 2.79 9.95 22.76
CA LEU A 141 3.55 9.28 23.81
C LEU A 141 5.07 9.38 23.61
N SER A 142 5.55 9.49 22.37
CA SER A 142 6.95 9.67 22.03
C SER A 142 7.57 10.94 22.62
N GLY A 143 6.74 11.93 22.98
CA GLY A 143 7.22 13.21 23.52
C GLY A 143 7.91 14.12 22.50
N ALA A 144 7.97 13.75 21.22
CA ALA A 144 8.62 14.55 20.18
C ALA A 144 8.02 15.97 20.09
N PRO A 145 8.85 17.02 19.93
CA PRO A 145 8.38 18.40 19.80
C PRO A 145 7.56 18.63 18.53
N VAL A 146 7.93 17.98 17.43
CA VAL A 146 7.14 18.01 16.18
C VAL A 146 6.43 16.67 15.98
N ARG A 147 5.10 16.72 16.00
CA ARG A 147 4.25 15.56 15.74
C ARG A 147 3.30 15.91 14.60
N ALA A 148 3.67 15.45 13.40
CA ALA A 148 2.89 15.67 12.17
C ALA A 148 1.95 14.49 11.94
N GLY A 149 0.72 14.78 11.53
CA GLY A 149 -0.30 13.75 11.26
C GLY A 149 -1.59 14.37 10.76
N TYR A 150 -2.58 13.52 10.47
CA TYR A 150 -3.89 13.94 10.00
C TYR A 150 -4.88 14.00 11.17
N SER A 151 -5.66 15.08 11.23
CA SER A 151 -6.75 15.22 12.22
C SER A 151 -8.10 14.72 11.71
N SER A 152 -8.20 14.26 10.46
CA SER A 152 -9.45 13.77 9.86
C SER A 152 -9.99 12.47 10.47
N GLY A 153 -9.14 11.69 11.17
CA GLY A 153 -9.54 10.52 11.97
C GLY A 153 -9.64 10.81 13.47
N GLY A 154 -9.55 12.07 13.88
CA GLY A 154 -9.53 12.51 15.28
C GLY A 154 -8.12 12.56 15.88
N GLY A 155 -8.05 12.94 17.16
CA GLY A 155 -6.78 13.05 17.89
C GLY A 155 -5.90 14.22 17.45
N GLY A 156 -6.45 15.22 16.79
CA GLY A 156 -5.73 16.44 16.41
C GLY A 156 -5.12 17.17 17.62
N ALA A 157 -5.60 16.90 18.83
CA ALA A 157 -5.02 17.40 20.06
C ALA A 157 -3.63 16.80 20.37
N PHE A 158 -3.31 15.62 19.92
CA PHE A 158 -2.01 14.97 20.09
C PHE A 158 -0.94 15.49 19.12
N LEU A 159 -1.34 16.18 18.04
CA LEU A 159 -0.46 16.68 17.00
C LEU A 159 -0.02 18.12 17.25
N THR A 160 1.22 18.45 16.92
CA THR A 160 1.74 19.83 16.89
C THR A 160 1.69 20.43 15.48
N SER A 161 1.64 19.57 14.45
CA SER A 161 1.58 19.91 13.03
C SER A 161 0.48 19.10 12.34
N ALA A 162 -0.78 19.39 12.65
CA ALA A 162 -1.92 18.72 12.02
C ALA A 162 -2.07 19.15 10.56
N ALA A 163 -2.20 18.19 9.65
CA ALA A 163 -2.47 18.41 8.24
C ALA A 163 -3.94 18.12 7.89
N PRO A 164 -4.53 18.80 6.92
CA PRO A 164 -5.74 18.33 6.27
C PRO A 164 -5.42 17.07 5.46
N TYR A 165 -6.35 16.11 5.42
CA TYR A 165 -6.27 14.98 4.52
C TYR A 165 -7.14 15.25 3.29
N ALA A 166 -6.52 15.41 2.14
CA ALA A 166 -7.23 15.62 0.88
C ALA A 166 -7.83 14.29 0.40
N ALA A 167 -9.14 14.10 0.63
CA ALA A 167 -9.81 12.84 0.34
C ALA A 167 -9.89 12.49 -1.16
N SER A 168 -9.73 13.48 -2.04
CA SER A 168 -9.68 13.31 -3.49
C SER A 168 -8.27 13.07 -4.04
N SER A 169 -7.22 13.28 -3.23
CA SER A 169 -5.84 13.12 -3.65
C SER A 169 -5.34 11.69 -3.36
N HIS A 170 -4.36 11.26 -4.14
CA HIS A 170 -3.70 9.99 -3.92
C HIS A 170 -3.06 9.91 -2.53
N VAL A 171 -3.06 8.71 -1.91
CA VAL A 171 -2.46 8.48 -0.57
C VAL A 171 -0.98 8.89 -0.56
N SER A 172 -0.21 8.58 -1.62
CA SER A 172 1.20 8.98 -1.74
C SER A 172 1.37 10.50 -1.74
N VAL A 173 0.51 11.24 -2.43
CA VAL A 173 0.54 12.72 -2.47
C VAL A 173 0.28 13.30 -1.09
N ASN A 174 -0.74 12.80 -0.39
CA ASN A 174 -1.03 13.20 0.99
C ASN A 174 0.15 12.93 1.92
N ALA A 175 0.76 11.74 1.81
CA ALA A 175 1.91 11.36 2.65
C ALA A 175 3.13 12.25 2.40
N ARG A 176 3.45 12.56 1.14
CA ARG A 176 4.54 13.46 0.75
C ARG A 176 4.29 14.90 1.24
N ALA A 177 3.07 15.38 1.11
CA ALA A 177 2.67 16.69 1.64
C ALA A 177 2.82 16.75 3.17
N LEU A 178 2.55 15.64 3.87
CA LEU A 178 2.74 15.56 5.32
C LEU A 178 4.22 15.65 5.72
N ILE A 179 5.14 15.03 4.99
CA ILE A 179 6.60 15.17 5.20
C ILE A 179 7.03 16.63 4.99
N THR A 180 6.64 17.24 3.87
CA THR A 180 6.93 18.66 3.58
C THR A 180 6.45 19.56 4.71
N ARG A 181 5.24 19.30 5.23
CA ARG A 181 4.69 20.03 6.37
C ARG A 181 5.47 19.79 7.66
N ALA A 182 5.90 18.54 7.94
CA ALA A 182 6.71 18.21 9.09
C ALA A 182 8.05 18.94 9.05
N ALA A 183 8.65 19.09 7.88
CA ALA A 183 9.87 19.87 7.65
C ALA A 183 9.68 21.38 7.80
N GLY A 184 8.44 21.87 7.87
CA GLY A 184 8.17 23.31 7.96
C GLY A 184 8.24 24.05 6.64
N SER A 185 8.42 23.37 5.56
CA SER A 185 8.41 23.96 4.23
C SER A 185 7.00 24.38 3.84
N ARG A 186 6.89 25.49 3.13
CA ARG A 186 5.67 25.98 2.48
C ARG A 186 5.73 25.79 0.97
N THR A 187 6.60 24.90 0.49
CA THR A 187 6.75 24.62 -0.93
C THR A 187 5.49 24.00 -1.52
N ARG A 188 5.38 24.05 -2.85
CA ARG A 188 4.29 23.48 -3.64
C ARG A 188 4.02 22.02 -3.20
N GLU A 189 2.74 21.62 -3.18
CA GLU A 189 2.35 20.25 -2.91
C GLU A 189 3.03 19.28 -3.89
N PRO A 190 3.62 18.20 -3.37
CA PRO A 190 4.28 17.21 -4.22
C PRO A 190 3.25 16.46 -5.07
N GLY A 191 3.59 16.22 -6.35
CA GLY A 191 2.81 15.33 -7.22
C GLY A 191 3.14 13.85 -7.02
N LEU A 192 2.54 12.97 -7.81
CA LEU A 192 2.96 11.57 -7.90
C LEU A 192 4.34 11.46 -8.54
N ARG A 193 5.13 10.49 -8.07
CA ARG A 193 6.39 10.11 -8.73
C ARG A 193 6.11 9.01 -9.77
N ALA A 194 6.72 9.13 -10.94
CA ALA A 194 6.62 8.12 -12.00
C ALA A 194 7.58 6.94 -11.77
N GLN A 195 8.67 7.16 -11.04
CA GLN A 195 9.70 6.14 -10.80
C GLN A 195 9.38 5.29 -9.57
N PRO A 196 9.78 4.01 -9.55
CA PRO A 196 9.63 3.16 -8.38
C PRO A 196 10.29 3.78 -7.13
N PRO A 197 9.72 3.57 -5.95
CA PRO A 197 10.24 4.13 -4.70
C PRO A 197 11.58 3.54 -4.25
N GLY A 198 12.07 2.47 -4.92
CA GLY A 198 13.38 1.91 -4.69
C GLY A 198 13.45 0.97 -3.49
N LEU A 199 12.60 -0.07 -3.47
CA LEU A 199 12.76 -1.17 -2.52
C LEU A 199 14.09 -1.91 -2.78
N VAL A 200 14.81 -2.23 -1.71
CA VAL A 200 16.01 -3.08 -1.77
C VAL A 200 15.58 -4.53 -1.57
N VAL A 201 15.28 -5.19 -2.67
CA VAL A 201 14.96 -6.63 -2.67
C VAL A 201 16.24 -7.42 -2.42
N PRO A 202 16.29 -8.34 -1.43
CA PRO A 202 17.47 -9.15 -1.15
C PRO A 202 17.95 -9.93 -2.37
N GLU A 203 19.27 -10.00 -2.60
CA GLU A 203 19.81 -10.71 -3.77
C GLU A 203 19.47 -12.21 -3.74
N SER A 204 19.48 -12.82 -2.56
CA SER A 204 19.05 -14.22 -2.42
C SER A 204 17.59 -14.47 -2.86
N ALA A 205 16.70 -13.48 -2.69
CA ALA A 205 15.33 -13.58 -3.20
C ALA A 205 15.29 -13.42 -4.73
N ARG A 206 16.13 -12.55 -5.28
CA ARG A 206 16.27 -12.39 -6.74
C ARG A 206 16.81 -13.64 -7.41
N GLU A 207 17.83 -14.27 -6.81
CA GLU A 207 18.38 -15.54 -7.26
C GLU A 207 17.32 -16.64 -7.31
N ARG A 208 16.57 -16.83 -6.20
CA ARG A 208 15.46 -17.80 -6.17
C ARG A 208 14.37 -17.51 -7.21
N ALA A 209 14.06 -16.25 -7.45
CA ALA A 209 13.09 -15.88 -8.50
C ALA A 209 13.61 -16.20 -9.90
N ARG A 210 14.89 -15.90 -10.19
CA ARG A 210 15.53 -16.24 -11.48
C ARG A 210 15.61 -17.75 -11.68
N GLU A 211 16.04 -18.52 -10.69
CA GLU A 211 16.09 -19.99 -10.74
C GLU A 211 14.70 -20.58 -11.03
N ARG A 212 13.67 -20.10 -10.33
CA ARG A 212 12.29 -20.56 -10.52
C ARG A 212 11.75 -20.28 -11.93
N LEU A 213 12.21 -19.22 -12.56
CA LEU A 213 11.78 -18.78 -13.88
C LEU A 213 12.77 -19.11 -15.00
N ALA A 214 13.90 -19.77 -14.71
CA ALA A 214 15.01 -19.99 -15.64
C ALA A 214 14.60 -20.76 -16.93
N THR A 215 13.68 -21.70 -16.81
CA THR A 215 13.17 -22.51 -17.93
C THR A 215 11.82 -22.04 -18.46
N VAL A 216 11.29 -20.93 -17.91
CA VAL A 216 9.96 -20.43 -18.24
C VAL A 216 10.04 -19.49 -19.43
N ARG A 217 9.21 -19.75 -20.45
CA ARG A 217 9.17 -18.96 -21.68
C ARG A 217 8.61 -17.56 -21.43
N ARG A 218 9.22 -16.55 -22.05
CA ARG A 218 8.75 -15.16 -22.01
C ARG A 218 7.83 -14.84 -23.21
N PRO A 219 6.96 -13.82 -23.08
CA PRO A 219 6.82 -12.92 -21.92
C PRO A 219 6.21 -13.62 -20.71
N LEU A 220 6.49 -13.09 -19.49
CA LEU A 220 5.95 -13.57 -18.21
C LEU A 220 4.79 -12.68 -17.78
N ILE A 221 3.59 -13.23 -17.79
CA ILE A 221 2.37 -12.50 -17.38
C ILE A 221 1.93 -13.01 -16.02
N GLY A 222 2.06 -12.13 -15.01
CA GLY A 222 1.55 -12.42 -13.68
C GLY A 222 0.03 -12.25 -13.61
N VAL A 223 -0.64 -13.14 -12.89
CA VAL A 223 -2.06 -13.03 -12.56
C VAL A 223 -2.22 -13.19 -11.05
N HIS A 224 -2.77 -12.16 -10.41
CA HIS A 224 -3.17 -12.20 -9.00
C HIS A 224 -4.68 -12.07 -8.90
N ALA A 225 -5.36 -13.22 -8.79
CA ALA A 225 -6.81 -13.31 -8.94
C ALA A 225 -7.62 -12.92 -7.70
N ASN A 226 -6.96 -12.74 -6.52
CA ASN A 226 -7.64 -12.34 -5.28
C ASN A 226 -7.88 -10.82 -5.24
N GLY A 227 -9.12 -10.40 -4.95
CA GLY A 227 -9.50 -9.00 -4.71
C GLY A 227 -9.20 -8.49 -3.29
N GLY A 228 -8.73 -9.35 -2.38
CA GLY A 228 -8.52 -9.05 -0.96
C GLY A 228 -9.80 -8.83 -0.14
N ARG A 229 -10.92 -8.60 -0.81
CA ARG A 229 -12.29 -8.52 -0.27
C ARG A 229 -13.30 -8.88 -1.34
N GLU A 230 -14.41 -9.50 -0.91
CA GLU A 230 -15.50 -9.92 -1.81
C GLU A 230 -15.97 -8.77 -2.72
N SER A 231 -16.15 -7.58 -2.18
CA SER A 231 -16.60 -6.41 -2.94
C SER A 231 -15.64 -5.92 -4.04
N LYS A 232 -14.37 -6.38 -4.02
CA LYS A 232 -13.34 -6.08 -5.03
C LYS A 232 -12.99 -7.29 -5.89
N GLN A 233 -13.63 -8.42 -5.64
CA GLN A 233 -13.35 -9.66 -6.36
C GLN A 233 -13.92 -9.59 -7.78
N TRP A 234 -13.06 -9.88 -8.77
CA TRP A 234 -13.49 -10.16 -10.13
C TRP A 234 -13.66 -11.67 -10.33
N HIS A 235 -14.40 -12.10 -11.36
CA HIS A 235 -14.65 -13.51 -11.62
C HIS A 235 -13.37 -14.30 -11.92
N LEU A 236 -13.22 -15.47 -11.32
CA LEU A 236 -12.02 -16.32 -11.49
C LEU A 236 -11.91 -16.87 -12.92
N ASP A 237 -13.05 -17.27 -13.51
CA ASP A 237 -13.15 -17.72 -14.90
C ASP A 237 -12.73 -16.64 -15.91
N ARG A 238 -12.98 -15.37 -15.60
CA ARG A 238 -12.52 -14.26 -16.43
C ARG A 238 -11.00 -14.04 -16.32
N PHE A 239 -10.41 -14.18 -15.12
CA PHE A 239 -8.94 -14.19 -14.99
C PHE A 239 -8.33 -15.33 -15.81
N ALA A 240 -8.91 -16.53 -15.77
CA ALA A 240 -8.48 -17.67 -16.58
C ALA A 240 -8.64 -17.38 -18.09
N SER A 241 -9.73 -16.77 -18.51
CA SER A 241 -9.99 -16.39 -19.92
C SER A 241 -8.96 -15.38 -20.42
N VAL A 242 -8.63 -14.35 -19.62
CA VAL A 242 -7.56 -13.39 -19.93
C VAL A 242 -6.21 -14.10 -20.06
N ALA A 243 -5.88 -14.97 -19.11
CA ALA A 243 -4.61 -15.71 -19.12
C ALA A 243 -4.46 -16.57 -20.37
N ARG A 244 -5.50 -17.33 -20.74
CA ARG A 244 -5.51 -18.17 -21.96
C ARG A 244 -5.38 -17.34 -23.23
N ALA A 245 -6.15 -16.25 -23.35
CA ALA A 245 -6.11 -15.38 -24.53
C ALA A 245 -4.69 -14.80 -24.72
N LEU A 246 -4.13 -14.23 -23.65
CA LEU A 246 -2.79 -13.66 -23.69
C LEU A 246 -1.72 -14.70 -24.00
N ALA A 247 -1.77 -15.90 -23.41
CA ALA A 247 -0.83 -16.96 -23.70
C ALA A 247 -0.92 -17.43 -25.17
N ALA A 248 -2.14 -17.59 -25.69
CA ALA A 248 -2.34 -17.99 -27.09
C ALA A 248 -1.85 -16.91 -28.09
N GLU A 249 -2.09 -15.64 -27.81
CA GLU A 249 -1.72 -14.52 -28.69
C GLU A 249 -0.21 -14.19 -28.66
N THR A 250 0.41 -14.28 -27.48
CA THR A 250 1.79 -13.78 -27.27
C THR A 250 2.82 -14.90 -27.04
N GLY A 251 2.39 -16.14 -26.87
CA GLY A 251 3.24 -17.24 -26.44
C GLY A 251 3.74 -17.12 -25.00
N ALA A 252 3.09 -16.28 -24.19
CA ALA A 252 3.46 -16.01 -22.81
C ALA A 252 3.30 -17.22 -21.90
N SER A 253 4.12 -17.24 -20.84
CA SER A 253 3.86 -18.10 -19.68
C SER A 253 3.13 -17.31 -18.61
N ILE A 254 2.17 -17.96 -17.96
CA ILE A 254 1.34 -17.38 -16.90
C ILE A 254 1.93 -17.69 -15.53
N VAL A 255 2.11 -16.67 -14.71
CA VAL A 255 2.60 -16.82 -13.33
C VAL A 255 1.46 -16.48 -12.37
N LEU A 256 0.92 -17.51 -11.70
CA LEU A 256 -0.19 -17.35 -10.75
C LEU A 256 0.37 -17.08 -9.37
N THR A 257 -0.07 -15.99 -8.74
CA THR A 257 0.35 -15.58 -7.40
C THR A 257 -0.82 -15.55 -6.41
N GLY A 258 -0.53 -15.75 -5.14
CA GLY A 258 -1.51 -15.72 -4.05
C GLY A 258 -0.87 -16.01 -2.70
N SER A 259 -1.55 -15.65 -1.62
CA SER A 259 -1.19 -16.08 -0.27
C SER A 259 -1.52 -17.57 -0.04
N PRO A 260 -1.08 -18.19 1.07
CA PRO A 260 -1.50 -19.56 1.42
C PRO A 260 -3.04 -19.73 1.46
N ALA A 261 -3.76 -18.71 1.93
CA ALA A 261 -5.22 -18.73 1.98
C ALA A 261 -5.88 -18.66 0.58
N ASP A 262 -5.17 -18.18 -0.43
CA ASP A 262 -5.68 -18.03 -1.79
C ASP A 262 -5.50 -19.29 -2.65
N ARG A 263 -4.77 -20.30 -2.15
CA ARG A 263 -4.50 -21.54 -2.91
C ARG A 263 -5.75 -22.16 -3.56
N PRO A 264 -6.90 -22.33 -2.85
CA PRO A 264 -8.08 -22.93 -3.46
C PRO A 264 -8.61 -22.11 -4.63
N MET A 265 -8.59 -20.78 -4.53
CA MET A 265 -9.00 -19.86 -5.57
C MET A 265 -8.05 -19.90 -6.77
N VAL A 266 -6.75 -19.91 -6.52
CA VAL A 266 -5.73 -19.98 -7.59
C VAL A 266 -5.79 -21.32 -8.32
N GLN A 267 -6.02 -22.44 -7.63
CA GLN A 267 -6.22 -23.74 -8.23
C GLN A 267 -7.45 -23.78 -9.17
N GLN A 268 -8.54 -23.06 -8.84
CA GLN A 268 -9.69 -22.94 -9.74
C GLN A 268 -9.34 -22.18 -11.03
N VAL A 269 -8.47 -21.20 -10.96
CA VAL A 269 -7.95 -20.51 -12.18
C VAL A 269 -7.03 -21.43 -12.95
N GLU A 270 -6.09 -22.10 -12.29
CA GLU A 270 -5.13 -23.02 -12.91
C GLU A 270 -5.81 -24.16 -13.65
N ALA A 271 -6.82 -24.78 -13.04
CA ALA A 271 -7.58 -25.88 -13.65
C ALA A 271 -8.24 -25.51 -14.99
N GLN A 272 -8.45 -24.24 -15.26
CA GLN A 272 -8.99 -23.71 -16.52
C GLN A 272 -7.90 -23.37 -17.55
N LEU A 273 -6.61 -23.57 -17.24
CA LEU A 273 -5.46 -23.21 -18.09
C LEU A 273 -4.80 -24.42 -18.75
N GLU A 274 -5.55 -25.50 -18.99
CA GLU A 274 -5.02 -26.67 -19.70
C GLU A 274 -4.37 -26.28 -21.04
N GLY A 275 -3.17 -26.82 -21.30
CA GLY A 275 -2.39 -26.51 -22.48
C GLY A 275 -1.66 -25.16 -22.47
N THR A 276 -1.85 -24.36 -21.43
CA THR A 276 -1.14 -23.09 -21.24
C THR A 276 0.09 -23.29 -20.34
N PRO A 277 1.27 -22.74 -20.68
CA PRO A 277 2.41 -22.77 -19.78
C PRO A 277 2.12 -21.98 -18.50
N VAL A 278 2.07 -22.65 -17.34
CA VAL A 278 1.72 -22.05 -16.04
C VAL A 278 2.80 -22.33 -15.00
N VAL A 279 3.13 -21.31 -14.22
CA VAL A 279 3.91 -21.41 -12.99
C VAL A 279 3.03 -20.96 -11.83
N ASN A 280 2.58 -21.89 -10.98
CA ASN A 280 1.78 -21.57 -9.81
C ASN A 280 2.68 -21.43 -8.58
N VAL A 281 2.74 -20.22 -8.00
CA VAL A 281 3.52 -19.92 -6.79
C VAL A 281 2.63 -19.50 -5.61
N ALA A 282 1.33 -19.73 -5.70
CA ALA A 282 0.40 -19.36 -4.63
C ALA A 282 0.73 -20.05 -3.31
N GLY A 283 0.92 -19.25 -2.26
CA GLY A 283 1.25 -19.71 -0.91
C GLY A 283 2.66 -20.27 -0.74
N ALA A 284 3.55 -20.08 -1.72
CA ALA A 284 4.93 -20.55 -1.66
C ALA A 284 5.95 -19.43 -1.40
N LEU A 285 5.52 -18.18 -1.41
CA LEU A 285 6.41 -17.03 -1.36
C LEU A 285 6.16 -16.16 -0.13
N GLY A 286 7.25 -15.75 0.55
CA GLY A 286 7.25 -14.60 1.44
C GLY A 286 7.25 -13.28 0.65
N LEU A 287 7.14 -12.14 1.35
CA LEU A 287 7.04 -10.83 0.68
C LEU A 287 8.29 -10.46 -0.12
N ALA A 288 9.48 -10.82 0.34
CA ALA A 288 10.72 -10.56 -0.37
C ALA A 288 10.82 -11.38 -1.67
N ASP A 289 10.44 -12.67 -1.62
CA ASP A 289 10.43 -13.53 -2.80
C ASP A 289 9.33 -13.11 -3.80
N LEU A 290 8.17 -12.65 -3.29
CA LEU A 290 7.12 -12.11 -4.15
C LEU A 290 7.59 -10.81 -4.83
N ALA A 291 8.26 -9.92 -4.11
CA ALA A 291 8.82 -8.69 -4.70
C ALA A 291 9.84 -9.01 -5.79
N ALA A 292 10.73 -9.99 -5.55
CA ALA A 292 11.71 -10.47 -6.52
C ALA A 292 11.03 -11.08 -7.75
N LEU A 293 10.05 -11.95 -7.55
CA LEU A 293 9.30 -12.56 -8.63
C LEU A 293 8.53 -11.52 -9.47
N LEU A 294 7.86 -10.58 -8.81
CA LEU A 294 7.15 -9.51 -9.50
C LEU A 294 8.10 -8.68 -10.38
N ALA A 295 9.31 -8.40 -9.91
CA ALA A 295 10.31 -7.65 -10.69
C ALA A 295 10.71 -8.37 -12.00
N GLU A 296 10.62 -9.70 -12.05
CA GLU A 296 10.88 -10.51 -13.24
C GLU A 296 9.72 -10.54 -14.25
N LEU A 297 8.49 -10.21 -13.82
CA LEU A 297 7.33 -10.25 -14.71
C LEU A 297 7.37 -9.12 -15.76
N ASP A 298 6.83 -9.39 -16.93
CA ASP A 298 6.66 -8.38 -17.99
C ASP A 298 5.44 -7.51 -17.74
N VAL A 299 4.39 -8.07 -17.13
CA VAL A 299 3.19 -7.35 -16.69
C VAL A 299 2.49 -8.15 -15.58
N LEU A 300 1.80 -7.45 -14.68
CA LEU A 300 0.90 -8.04 -13.69
C LEU A 300 -0.54 -7.63 -13.96
N VAL A 301 -1.45 -8.59 -14.04
CA VAL A 301 -2.91 -8.37 -14.08
C VAL A 301 -3.47 -8.67 -12.69
N THR A 302 -4.14 -7.71 -12.07
CA THR A 302 -4.62 -7.83 -10.68
C THR A 302 -5.77 -6.87 -10.37
N GLY A 303 -6.49 -7.12 -9.28
CA GLY A 303 -7.38 -6.13 -8.68
C GLY A 303 -6.63 -5.10 -7.81
N ASP A 304 -7.37 -4.20 -7.17
CA ASP A 304 -6.87 -3.25 -6.15
C ASP A 304 -6.44 -4.00 -4.88
N THR A 305 -5.16 -4.40 -4.81
CA THR A 305 -4.58 -5.27 -3.78
C THR A 305 -3.16 -4.88 -3.39
N GLY A 306 -2.63 -5.47 -2.32
CA GLY A 306 -1.22 -5.28 -1.92
C GLY A 306 -0.20 -5.61 -3.02
N PRO A 307 -0.31 -6.78 -3.69
CA PRO A 307 0.55 -7.13 -4.83
C PRO A 307 0.54 -6.13 -5.99
N MET A 308 -0.56 -5.43 -6.25
CA MET A 308 -0.62 -4.33 -7.23
C MET A 308 0.39 -3.22 -6.88
N HIS A 309 0.36 -2.78 -5.62
CA HIS A 309 1.28 -1.74 -5.14
C HIS A 309 2.73 -2.23 -5.07
N LEU A 310 2.93 -3.52 -4.72
CA LEU A 310 4.26 -4.11 -4.67
C LEU A 310 4.87 -4.19 -6.07
N ALA A 311 4.08 -4.58 -7.09
CA ALA A 311 4.50 -4.55 -8.48
C ALA A 311 4.93 -3.15 -8.92
N GLY A 312 4.14 -2.12 -8.59
CA GLY A 312 4.51 -0.72 -8.83
C GLY A 312 5.83 -0.34 -8.14
N ALA A 313 6.02 -0.78 -6.88
CA ALA A 313 7.22 -0.46 -6.10
C ALA A 313 8.50 -1.11 -6.64
N VAL A 314 8.41 -2.24 -7.34
CA VAL A 314 9.54 -2.91 -8.02
C VAL A 314 9.62 -2.63 -9.52
N GLY A 315 8.76 -1.73 -10.04
CA GLY A 315 8.80 -1.27 -11.43
C GLY A 315 8.11 -2.20 -12.43
N THR A 316 7.29 -3.16 -11.97
CA THR A 316 6.54 -4.05 -12.86
C THR A 316 5.33 -3.33 -13.43
N PRO A 317 5.10 -3.36 -14.76
CA PRO A 317 3.89 -2.83 -15.37
C PRO A 317 2.64 -3.51 -14.84
N VAL A 318 1.56 -2.74 -14.62
CA VAL A 318 0.35 -3.24 -13.96
C VAL A 318 -0.91 -2.94 -14.76
N VAL A 319 -1.73 -3.96 -15.01
CA VAL A 319 -3.13 -3.81 -15.40
C VAL A 319 -3.98 -4.02 -14.15
N ALA A 320 -4.62 -2.97 -13.68
CA ALA A 320 -5.34 -2.93 -12.40
C ALA A 320 -6.85 -2.81 -12.58
N LEU A 321 -7.61 -3.74 -11.97
CA LEU A 321 -9.06 -3.77 -12.03
C LEU A 321 -9.65 -3.07 -10.81
N PHE A 322 -10.41 -2.01 -11.04
CA PHE A 322 -11.01 -1.18 -9.99
C PHE A 322 -12.53 -1.19 -10.06
N GLY A 323 -13.16 -1.43 -8.92
CA GLY A 323 -14.61 -1.36 -8.76
C GLY A 323 -14.98 -0.31 -7.69
N PRO A 324 -15.21 -0.71 -6.43
CA PRO A 324 -15.69 0.20 -5.39
C PRO A 324 -14.63 1.19 -4.89
N ALA A 325 -13.34 0.88 -5.04
CA ALA A 325 -12.25 1.77 -4.66
C ALA A 325 -11.99 2.84 -5.74
N ASP A 326 -11.51 4.01 -5.31
CA ASP A 326 -11.18 5.10 -6.21
C ASP A 326 -9.72 5.01 -6.67
N PRO A 327 -9.44 4.79 -7.96
CA PRO A 327 -8.08 4.72 -8.48
C PRO A 327 -7.33 6.05 -8.37
N ALA A 328 -8.01 7.20 -8.33
CA ALA A 328 -7.36 8.48 -8.07
C ALA A 328 -6.70 8.51 -6.69
N ARG A 329 -7.19 7.72 -5.74
CA ARG A 329 -6.68 7.62 -4.37
C ARG A 329 -5.73 6.45 -4.16
N TYR A 330 -5.99 5.32 -4.83
CA TYR A 330 -5.35 4.04 -4.55
C TYR A 330 -4.77 3.36 -5.79
N GLY A 331 -4.69 4.06 -6.94
CA GLY A 331 -4.13 3.51 -8.16
C GLY A 331 -2.66 3.11 -8.02
N PRO A 332 -2.14 2.26 -8.91
CA PRO A 332 -0.74 1.90 -8.91
C PRO A 332 0.14 3.12 -9.23
N VAL A 333 1.27 3.22 -8.52
CA VAL A 333 2.29 4.26 -8.74
C VAL A 333 3.66 3.60 -8.88
N GLY A 334 4.61 4.29 -9.50
CA GLY A 334 6.00 3.85 -9.62
C GLY A 334 6.29 2.99 -10.85
N SER A 335 5.29 2.57 -11.62
CA SER A 335 5.47 1.83 -12.86
C SER A 335 4.42 2.18 -13.90
N PRO A 336 4.65 1.90 -15.20
CA PRO A 336 3.60 2.01 -16.21
C PRO A 336 2.37 1.20 -15.83
N SER A 337 1.18 1.78 -15.99
CA SER A 337 -0.05 1.09 -15.59
C SER A 337 -1.24 1.42 -16.47
N ARG A 338 -2.19 0.49 -16.52
CA ARG A 338 -3.52 0.66 -17.10
C ARG A 338 -4.56 0.33 -16.04
N VAL A 339 -5.42 1.29 -15.73
CA VAL A 339 -6.52 1.10 -14.76
C VAL A 339 -7.82 0.90 -15.51
N LEU A 340 -8.45 -0.24 -15.28
CA LEU A 340 -9.72 -0.59 -15.89
C LEU A 340 -10.84 -0.51 -14.84
N ARG A 341 -11.91 0.18 -15.22
CA ARG A 341 -13.14 0.32 -14.43
C ARG A 341 -14.32 0.61 -15.34
N VAL A 342 -15.49 0.32 -14.86
CA VAL A 342 -16.73 0.73 -15.54
C VAL A 342 -17.28 2.01 -14.89
N SER A 343 -17.84 2.87 -15.72
CA SER A 343 -18.53 4.09 -15.26
C SER A 343 -19.92 3.74 -14.80
N LEU A 344 -20.14 3.72 -13.49
CA LEU A 344 -21.45 3.54 -12.87
C LEU A 344 -21.73 4.71 -11.93
N PRO A 345 -23.00 5.15 -11.77
CA PRO A 345 -23.34 6.23 -10.85
C PRO A 345 -22.92 5.98 -9.39
N CYS A 346 -22.76 4.72 -9.01
CA CYS A 346 -22.36 4.31 -7.67
C CYS A 346 -20.87 3.96 -7.53
N SER A 347 -20.06 4.04 -8.59
CA SER A 347 -18.64 3.66 -8.56
C SER A 347 -17.76 4.83 -9.01
N PRO A 348 -16.70 5.18 -8.22
CA PRO A 348 -16.26 4.54 -6.99
C PRO A 348 -17.10 4.97 -5.78
N CYS A 349 -17.57 4.02 -4.96
CA CYS A 349 -18.34 4.32 -3.76
C CYS A 349 -17.50 4.42 -2.47
N GLY A 350 -16.28 3.88 -2.46
CA GLY A 350 -15.42 3.80 -1.28
C GLY A 350 -15.90 2.82 -0.18
N LEU A 351 -17.04 2.14 -0.39
CA LEU A 351 -17.67 1.27 0.62
C LEU A 351 -17.10 -0.17 0.62
N VAL A 352 -15.79 -0.28 0.51
CA VAL A 352 -15.08 -1.57 0.41
C VAL A 352 -15.26 -2.44 1.67
N ARG A 353 -15.25 -1.83 2.86
CA ARG A 353 -15.39 -2.54 4.14
C ARG A 353 -16.84 -2.83 4.52
N LEU A 354 -17.76 -2.01 4.07
CA LEU A 354 -19.18 -2.08 4.38
C LEU A 354 -19.99 -1.95 3.08
N PRO A 355 -19.91 -2.96 2.18
CA PRO A 355 -20.61 -2.89 0.92
C PRO A 355 -22.13 -2.85 1.14
N PRO A 356 -22.88 -2.12 0.28
CA PRO A 356 -24.33 -2.11 0.31
C PRO A 356 -24.90 -3.52 0.14
N ALA A 357 -26.12 -3.78 0.62
CA ALA A 357 -26.76 -5.09 0.54
C ALA A 357 -26.78 -5.63 -0.91
N ARG A 358 -27.05 -4.75 -1.90
CA ARG A 358 -27.05 -5.08 -3.34
C ARG A 358 -25.69 -5.53 -3.90
N CYS A 359 -24.60 -5.41 -3.14
CA CYS A 359 -23.25 -5.77 -3.56
C CYS A 359 -22.67 -6.92 -2.74
N ARG A 360 -23.51 -7.69 -2.02
CA ARG A 360 -23.07 -8.79 -1.15
C ARG A 360 -23.51 -10.13 -1.74
N GLY A 361 -22.68 -11.17 -1.55
CA GLY A 361 -22.98 -12.53 -1.98
C GLY A 361 -22.85 -12.78 -3.48
N HIS A 362 -22.33 -11.79 -4.25
CA HIS A 362 -22.04 -11.93 -5.67
C HIS A 362 -20.97 -10.91 -6.08
N VAL A 363 -20.40 -11.06 -7.27
CA VAL A 363 -19.49 -10.06 -7.85
C VAL A 363 -20.25 -8.78 -8.15
N PRO A 364 -19.89 -7.63 -7.54
CA PRO A 364 -20.60 -6.37 -7.75
C PRO A 364 -20.55 -5.90 -9.21
N ASP A 365 -21.57 -5.18 -9.66
CA ASP A 365 -21.69 -4.68 -11.05
C ASP A 365 -20.47 -3.90 -11.52
N CYS A 366 -19.83 -3.12 -10.62
CA CYS A 366 -18.63 -2.35 -10.92
C CYS A 366 -17.41 -3.24 -11.21
N MET A 367 -17.37 -4.47 -10.72
CA MET A 367 -16.40 -5.49 -11.08
C MET A 367 -16.89 -6.35 -12.24
N ASN A 368 -18.14 -6.78 -12.18
CA ASN A 368 -18.75 -7.62 -13.23
C ASN A 368 -18.75 -6.95 -14.60
N GLY A 369 -18.91 -5.65 -14.68
CA GLY A 369 -18.92 -4.91 -15.95
C GLY A 369 -17.55 -4.76 -16.63
N ILE A 370 -16.44 -5.14 -15.98
CA ILE A 370 -15.13 -5.12 -16.64
C ILE A 370 -15.05 -6.32 -17.60
N ALA A 371 -14.96 -6.03 -18.90
CA ALA A 371 -14.90 -7.05 -19.95
C ALA A 371 -13.52 -7.72 -20.04
N VAL A 372 -13.49 -9.01 -20.38
CA VAL A 372 -12.27 -9.79 -20.60
C VAL A 372 -11.41 -9.17 -21.70
N GLU A 373 -12.05 -8.80 -22.82
CA GLU A 373 -11.40 -8.21 -23.99
C GLU A 373 -10.68 -6.92 -23.64
N ALA A 374 -11.28 -6.07 -22.82
CA ALA A 374 -10.66 -4.83 -22.35
C ALA A 374 -9.39 -5.09 -21.52
N VAL A 375 -9.38 -6.17 -20.71
CA VAL A 375 -8.20 -6.57 -19.92
C VAL A 375 -7.09 -7.12 -20.82
N VAL A 376 -7.46 -7.96 -21.80
CA VAL A 376 -6.51 -8.49 -22.81
C VAL A 376 -5.88 -7.36 -23.61
N ASP A 377 -6.69 -6.44 -24.15
CA ASP A 377 -6.20 -5.30 -24.94
C ASP A 377 -5.26 -4.38 -24.14
N ALA A 378 -5.67 -4.05 -22.91
CA ALA A 378 -4.83 -3.22 -22.03
C ALA A 378 -3.49 -3.89 -21.69
N THR A 379 -3.51 -5.22 -21.48
CA THR A 379 -2.30 -6.00 -21.15
C THR A 379 -1.38 -6.06 -22.36
N ARG A 380 -1.90 -6.35 -23.54
CA ARG A 380 -1.14 -6.37 -24.82
C ARG A 380 -0.51 -5.02 -25.12
N ALA A 381 -1.28 -3.95 -25.00
CA ALA A 381 -0.78 -2.59 -25.21
C ALA A 381 0.37 -2.28 -24.23
N LEU A 382 0.21 -2.62 -22.96
CA LEU A 382 1.23 -2.36 -21.95
C LEU A 382 2.50 -3.19 -22.16
N LEU A 383 2.38 -4.46 -22.59
CA LEU A 383 3.51 -5.30 -22.99
C LEU A 383 4.28 -4.69 -24.14
N HIS A 384 3.58 -4.21 -25.18
CA HIS A 384 4.19 -3.55 -26.34
C HIS A 384 4.93 -2.27 -25.92
N ASP A 385 4.27 -1.39 -25.13
CA ASP A 385 4.82 -0.10 -24.70
C ASP A 385 6.10 -0.25 -23.85
N THR A 386 6.24 -1.37 -23.12
CA THR A 386 7.32 -1.57 -22.14
C THR A 386 8.41 -2.54 -22.59
N SER A 387 8.23 -3.26 -23.69
CA SER A 387 9.17 -4.30 -24.16
C SER A 387 10.59 -3.79 -24.40
N GLY A 388 10.74 -2.64 -25.03
CA GLY A 388 12.05 -2.03 -25.32
C GLY A 388 12.80 -1.57 -24.05
N ALA A 389 12.12 -0.91 -23.14
CA ALA A 389 12.70 -0.38 -21.91
C ALA A 389 13.16 -1.49 -20.94
N ARG A 390 12.42 -2.60 -20.86
CA ARG A 390 12.74 -3.72 -19.97
C ARG A 390 13.86 -4.62 -20.50
N ALA A 391 14.00 -4.74 -21.80
CA ALA A 391 15.14 -5.45 -22.38
C ALA A 391 16.47 -4.78 -21.98
N HIS A 392 16.56 -3.45 -22.03
CA HIS A 392 17.74 -2.72 -21.58
C HIS A 392 18.04 -2.84 -20.10
N ALA A 393 16.99 -2.78 -19.23
CA ALA A 393 17.16 -2.83 -17.77
C ALA A 393 17.59 -4.22 -17.23
N ARG A 394 17.47 -5.29 -18.03
CA ARG A 394 17.86 -6.66 -17.62
C ARG A 394 19.30 -7.00 -18.01
N HIS A 395 19.90 -6.24 -18.90
CA HIS A 395 21.28 -6.43 -19.36
C HIS A 395 22.26 -5.44 -18.72
N ALA A 396 21.75 -4.47 -17.95
CA ALA A 396 22.54 -3.53 -17.16
C ALA A 396 22.63 -3.97 -15.68
#